data_94c29185ee5f4bea5ad5d52183bd12c3
#
_entry.id   94c29185ee5f4bea5ad5d52183bd12c3
#
_cell.length_a   1.000
_cell.length_b   1.000
_cell.length_c   1.000
_cell.angle_alpha   90.00
_cell.angle_beta   90.00
_cell.angle_gamma   90.00
#
_symmetry.space_group_name_H-M   'P 1'
#
loop_
_entity.id
_entity.type
_entity.pdbx_description
1 polymer ?
#
loop_
_entity_poly.entity_id
_entity_poly.type
_entity_poly.pdbx_seq_one_letter_code
_entity_poly.pdbx_strand_id
1 'polypeptide(L)'
;MLNINLIDILAQSEINVNKLMKHFLIYILKAVLITFVIAALLDGLYTNVFLKSKNRGKIETVFNSGEQEYDVIILGSSRANNHFVSKMFDDKGLKTYNYGMSGGHLFEASLILKLMIERKYKIKNVILESDLNLSNDKQAEGISAKFLPYIHCSETIKKHFSNEENFKALYYIPFYRYIRNDTKIGFREMYKIVKEEKTNSLHNLGYYPLGEKPKANMKNNIANLNPLAKNKYYEEIKKICVYNNIKFIPIMTPMCENVVGMNYFDKVKKAYPEIHNYENTVIENKYFSSCGHMNDMGARVFTARVLKDFFNK
;
A
#
# COMPACT_ATOMS: atom_id res chain seq x y z
N MET A 1 -42.98 46.89 -51.98
CA MET A 1 -42.89 45.40 -51.77
C MET A 1 -41.48 45.07 -51.48
N LEU A 2 -41.19 44.76 -50.23
CA LEU A 2 -39.84 44.29 -49.81
C LEU A 2 -39.68 42.83 -50.25
N ASN A 3 -38.98 42.54 -51.36
CA ASN A 3 -38.53 41.22 -51.74
C ASN A 3 -37.31 40.93 -50.90
N ILE A 4 -37.46 40.53 -49.66
CA ILE A 4 -36.42 39.99 -48.86
C ILE A 4 -36.21 38.59 -49.42
N ASN A 5 -35.06 38.41 -50.09
CA ASN A 5 -34.72 37.15 -50.74
C ASN A 5 -34.55 36.06 -49.65
N LEU A 6 -35.24 34.93 -49.76
CA LEU A 6 -35.21 33.81 -48.82
C LEU A 6 -33.74 33.36 -48.55
N ILE A 7 -32.88 33.53 -49.53
CA ILE A 7 -31.42 33.27 -49.45
C ILE A 7 -30.74 34.17 -48.43
N ASP A 8 -31.10 35.49 -48.37
CA ASP A 8 -30.51 36.42 -47.39
C ASP A 8 -30.94 36.10 -45.96
N ILE A 9 -32.20 35.68 -45.77
CA ILE A 9 -32.69 35.24 -44.44
C ILE A 9 -31.95 33.97 -43.98
N LEU A 10 -31.75 33.00 -44.85
CA LEU A 10 -31.04 31.78 -44.54
C LEU A 10 -29.54 32.05 -44.24
N ALA A 11 -28.88 32.88 -45.05
CA ALA A 11 -27.48 33.27 -44.81
C ALA A 11 -27.32 34.05 -43.47
N GLN A 12 -28.27 34.96 -43.14
CA GLN A 12 -28.27 35.71 -41.88
C GLN A 12 -28.50 34.78 -40.69
N SER A 13 -29.37 33.76 -40.84
CA SER A 13 -29.58 32.74 -39.79
C SER A 13 -28.39 31.87 -39.55
N GLU A 14 -27.68 31.41 -40.58
CA GLU A 14 -26.44 30.65 -40.45
C GLU A 14 -25.34 31.47 -39.78
N ILE A 15 -25.14 32.74 -40.12
CA ILE A 15 -24.16 33.63 -39.49
C ILE A 15 -24.48 33.79 -38.00
N ASN A 16 -25.73 33.94 -37.61
CA ASN A 16 -26.15 34.08 -36.22
C ASN A 16 -25.94 32.76 -35.43
N VAL A 17 -26.24 31.60 -36.01
CA VAL A 17 -26.02 30.30 -35.41
C VAL A 17 -24.53 30.06 -35.19
N ASN A 18 -23.69 30.37 -36.18
CA ASN A 18 -22.23 30.21 -36.06
C ASN A 18 -21.64 31.15 -34.98
N LYS A 19 -22.16 32.38 -34.85
CA LYS A 19 -21.76 33.33 -33.80
C LYS A 19 -22.15 32.82 -32.40
N LEU A 20 -23.37 32.33 -32.24
CA LEU A 20 -23.88 31.76 -31.00
C LEU A 20 -23.04 30.50 -30.58
N MET A 21 -22.79 29.62 -31.54
CA MET A 21 -21.98 28.41 -31.32
C MET A 21 -20.55 28.78 -30.89
N LYS A 22 -19.93 29.78 -31.55
CA LYS A 22 -18.60 30.29 -31.16
C LYS A 22 -18.57 30.81 -29.72
N HIS A 23 -19.58 31.61 -29.31
CA HIS A 23 -19.67 32.12 -27.94
C HIS A 23 -19.86 30.97 -26.95
N PHE A 24 -20.72 30.01 -27.26
CA PHE A 24 -20.93 28.82 -26.42
C PHE A 24 -19.65 28.04 -26.24
N LEU A 25 -18.90 27.76 -27.30
CA LEU A 25 -17.60 27.06 -27.21
C LEU A 25 -16.59 27.84 -26.38
N ILE A 26 -16.55 29.17 -26.49
CA ILE A 26 -15.69 30.02 -25.66
C ILE A 26 -16.09 29.93 -24.17
N TYR A 27 -17.37 29.87 -23.83
CA TYR A 27 -17.83 29.72 -22.46
C TYR A 27 -17.42 28.33 -21.90
N ILE A 28 -17.60 27.25 -22.68
CA ILE A 28 -17.16 25.93 -22.30
C ILE A 28 -15.65 25.92 -22.05
N LEU A 29 -14.88 26.49 -22.98
CA LEU A 29 -13.42 26.55 -22.85
C LEU A 29 -12.99 27.29 -21.57
N LYS A 30 -13.64 28.44 -21.30
CA LYS A 30 -13.39 29.20 -20.05
C LYS A 30 -13.73 28.38 -18.81
N ALA A 31 -14.87 27.67 -18.79
CA ALA A 31 -15.29 26.86 -17.68
C ALA A 31 -14.31 25.71 -17.44
N VAL A 32 -13.88 25.00 -18.49
CA VAL A 32 -12.87 23.95 -18.43
C VAL A 32 -11.54 24.49 -17.89
N LEU A 33 -11.10 25.64 -18.40
CA LEU A 33 -9.84 26.27 -17.94
C LEU A 33 -9.91 26.65 -16.46
N ILE A 34 -11.01 27.27 -16.01
CA ILE A 34 -11.20 27.63 -14.60
C ILE A 34 -11.20 26.37 -13.72
N THR A 35 -11.93 25.33 -14.13
CA THR A 35 -11.96 24.05 -13.40
C THR A 35 -10.57 23.42 -13.31
N PHE A 36 -9.81 23.45 -14.40
CA PHE A 36 -8.43 22.95 -14.43
C PHE A 36 -7.50 23.73 -13.47
N VAL A 37 -7.61 25.06 -13.46
CA VAL A 37 -6.81 25.90 -12.55
C VAL A 37 -7.17 25.61 -11.09
N ILE A 38 -8.48 25.51 -10.76
CA ILE A 38 -8.92 25.18 -9.41
C ILE A 38 -8.39 23.78 -9.01
N ALA A 39 -8.52 22.78 -9.88
CA ALA A 39 -8.02 21.45 -9.65
C ALA A 39 -6.49 21.44 -9.41
N ALA A 40 -5.71 22.21 -10.19
CA ALA A 40 -4.27 22.30 -9.99
C ALA A 40 -3.89 22.97 -8.65
N LEU A 41 -4.63 24.00 -8.23
CA LEU A 41 -4.43 24.65 -6.92
C LEU A 41 -4.75 23.70 -5.78
N LEU A 42 -5.86 22.95 -5.87
CA LEU A 42 -6.24 21.95 -4.88
C LEU A 42 -5.23 20.80 -4.83
N ASP A 43 -4.75 20.34 -5.99
CA ASP A 43 -3.71 19.32 -6.09
C ASP A 43 -2.44 19.72 -5.34
N GLY A 44 -1.95 20.93 -5.58
CA GLY A 44 -0.79 21.49 -4.89
C GLY A 44 -1.02 21.64 -3.37
N LEU A 45 -2.19 22.10 -2.96
CA LEU A 45 -2.56 22.25 -1.55
C LEU A 45 -2.55 20.90 -0.82
N TYR A 46 -3.26 19.89 -1.35
CA TYR A 46 -3.32 18.57 -0.74
C TYR A 46 -1.93 17.91 -0.71
N THR A 47 -1.22 17.93 -1.81
CA THR A 47 0.15 17.39 -1.89
C THR A 47 1.05 18.03 -0.83
N ASN A 48 1.02 19.34 -0.66
CA ASN A 48 1.83 20.04 0.34
C ASN A 48 1.48 19.61 1.78
N VAL A 49 0.20 19.36 2.08
CA VAL A 49 -0.23 18.85 3.38
C VAL A 49 0.34 17.46 3.62
N PHE A 50 0.25 16.55 2.63
CA PHE A 50 0.82 15.19 2.74
C PHE A 50 2.35 15.20 2.88
N LEU A 51 3.05 16.07 2.14
CA LEU A 51 4.51 16.21 2.23
C LEU A 51 4.99 16.65 3.63
N LYS A 52 4.16 17.34 4.39
CA LYS A 52 4.47 17.79 5.77
C LYS A 52 4.02 16.78 6.84
N SER A 53 3.27 15.75 6.47
CA SER A 53 2.77 14.74 7.39
C SER A 53 3.92 13.85 7.91
N LYS A 54 4.02 13.66 9.23
CA LYS A 54 5.08 12.83 9.85
C LYS A 54 4.52 11.66 10.67
N ASN A 55 3.26 11.74 11.10
CA ASN A 55 2.74 10.87 12.17
C ASN A 55 1.43 10.16 11.79
N ARG A 56 1.10 10.06 10.50
CA ARG A 56 -0.19 9.50 10.04
C ARG A 56 -0.11 8.03 9.62
N GLY A 57 1.02 7.56 9.13
CA GLY A 57 1.14 6.19 8.69
C GLY A 57 2.56 5.79 8.34
N LYS A 58 2.74 4.51 8.05
CA LYS A 58 4.05 3.93 7.75
C LYS A 58 4.65 4.48 6.45
N ILE A 59 3.81 4.76 5.45
CA ILE A 59 4.23 5.29 4.14
C ILE A 59 4.74 6.71 4.29
N GLU A 60 3.95 7.57 4.94
CA GLU A 60 4.29 8.97 5.22
C GLU A 60 5.57 9.07 6.05
N THR A 61 5.71 8.18 7.04
CA THR A 61 6.91 8.14 7.89
C THR A 61 8.15 7.81 7.05
N VAL A 62 8.09 6.82 6.16
CA VAL A 62 9.23 6.49 5.29
C VAL A 62 9.50 7.61 4.30
N PHE A 63 8.45 8.12 3.63
CA PHE A 63 8.62 9.15 2.59
C PHE A 63 9.22 10.44 3.14
N ASN A 64 8.76 10.88 4.33
CA ASN A 64 9.16 12.15 4.95
C ASN A 64 10.35 12.02 5.91
N SER A 65 10.96 10.82 6.01
CA SER A 65 12.19 10.62 6.80
C SER A 65 13.44 10.85 5.96
N GLY A 66 14.56 11.07 6.65
CA GLY A 66 15.89 10.95 6.09
C GLY A 66 16.48 9.55 6.28
N GLU A 67 17.80 9.45 6.25
CA GLU A 67 18.57 8.23 6.52
C GLU A 67 18.17 7.59 7.85
N GLN A 68 17.95 6.28 7.85
CA GLN A 68 17.65 5.48 9.03
C GLN A 68 18.48 4.18 9.00
N GLU A 69 18.74 3.63 10.17
CA GLU A 69 19.43 2.34 10.30
C GLU A 69 18.53 1.37 11.07
N TYR A 70 18.38 0.15 10.54
CA TYR A 70 17.62 -0.92 11.17
C TYR A 70 18.38 -2.25 11.08
N ASP A 71 18.37 -2.99 12.17
CA ASP A 71 18.83 -4.37 12.16
C ASP A 71 17.82 -5.29 11.48
N VAL A 72 16.51 -5.03 11.69
CA VAL A 72 15.42 -5.79 11.08
C VAL A 72 14.29 -4.87 10.65
N ILE A 73 13.83 -5.01 9.43
CA ILE A 73 12.52 -4.52 9.02
C ILE A 73 11.60 -5.68 8.67
N ILE A 74 10.31 -5.52 8.98
CA ILE A 74 9.29 -6.53 8.72
C ILE A 74 8.33 -5.96 7.69
N LEU A 75 8.13 -6.69 6.58
CA LEU A 75 7.28 -6.31 5.46
C LEU A 75 6.18 -7.34 5.25
N GLY A 76 5.08 -6.94 4.65
CA GLY A 76 3.97 -7.80 4.26
C GLY A 76 2.61 -7.18 4.53
N SER A 77 1.61 -8.03 4.69
CA SER A 77 0.19 -7.69 4.83
C SER A 77 -0.23 -7.40 6.29
N SER A 78 -1.53 -7.57 6.58
CA SER A 78 -2.04 -7.59 7.95
C SER A 78 -1.41 -8.70 8.80
N ARG A 79 -1.01 -9.80 8.20
CA ARG A 79 -0.34 -10.89 8.89
C ARG A 79 1.05 -10.45 9.36
N ALA A 80 1.82 -9.74 8.54
CA ALA A 80 3.05 -9.10 9.00
C ALA A 80 2.77 -8.12 10.15
N ASN A 81 1.76 -7.26 9.96
CA ASN A 81 1.41 -6.21 10.93
C ASN A 81 1.00 -6.75 12.31
N ASN A 82 0.37 -7.94 12.36
CA ASN A 82 -0.20 -8.52 13.58
C ASN A 82 0.58 -9.70 14.16
N HIS A 83 1.52 -10.31 13.41
CA HIS A 83 2.17 -11.55 13.82
C HIS A 83 3.58 -11.38 14.36
N PHE A 84 4.24 -10.25 14.05
CA PHE A 84 5.62 -10.00 14.48
C PHE A 84 5.67 -8.86 15.49
N VAL A 85 5.99 -9.18 16.73
CA VAL A 85 6.08 -8.23 17.85
C VAL A 85 7.44 -7.53 17.83
N SER A 86 7.51 -6.35 17.23
CA SER A 86 8.76 -5.59 17.04
C SER A 86 9.53 -5.36 18.34
N LYS A 87 8.82 -5.11 19.44
CA LYS A 87 9.45 -4.89 20.75
C LYS A 87 10.29 -6.08 21.23
N MET A 88 9.90 -7.31 20.88
CA MET A 88 10.67 -8.51 21.27
C MET A 88 12.02 -8.61 20.54
N PHE A 89 12.14 -8.06 19.33
CA PHE A 89 13.42 -7.89 18.63
C PHE A 89 14.26 -6.81 19.29
N ASP A 90 13.64 -5.67 19.58
CA ASP A 90 14.26 -4.51 20.22
C ASP A 90 14.82 -4.86 21.60
N ASP A 91 14.09 -5.67 22.40
CA ASP A 91 14.52 -6.18 23.69
C ASP A 91 15.78 -7.12 23.60
N LYS A 92 16.07 -7.64 22.40
CA LYS A 92 17.31 -8.39 22.09
C LYS A 92 18.42 -7.50 21.50
N GLY A 93 18.25 -6.17 21.50
CA GLY A 93 19.21 -5.24 20.94
C GLY A 93 19.16 -5.13 19.42
N LEU A 94 18.09 -5.63 18.78
CA LEU A 94 17.88 -5.54 17.32
C LEU A 94 16.93 -4.37 17.02
N LYS A 95 17.46 -3.25 16.60
CA LYS A 95 16.64 -2.08 16.20
C LYS A 95 15.69 -2.49 15.07
N THR A 96 14.40 -2.61 15.39
CA THR A 96 13.40 -3.20 14.52
C THR A 96 12.19 -2.30 14.32
N TYR A 97 11.62 -2.34 13.13
CA TYR A 97 10.32 -1.72 12.87
C TYR A 97 9.46 -2.60 11.95
N ASN A 98 8.17 -2.72 12.28
CA ASN A 98 7.20 -3.46 11.50
C ASN A 98 6.48 -2.54 10.50
N TYR A 99 6.78 -2.71 9.23
CA TYR A 99 6.16 -1.99 8.11
C TYR A 99 5.03 -2.79 7.43
N GLY A 100 4.58 -3.91 8.02
CA GLY A 100 3.40 -4.64 7.53
C GLY A 100 2.17 -3.73 7.44
N MET A 101 1.40 -3.85 6.37
CA MET A 101 0.25 -2.99 6.07
C MET A 101 -1.02 -3.81 5.97
N SER A 102 -1.95 -3.60 6.93
CA SER A 102 -3.24 -4.31 6.91
C SER A 102 -4.00 -4.06 5.60
N GLY A 103 -4.32 -5.14 4.90
CA GLY A 103 -4.92 -5.10 3.56
C GLY A 103 -3.93 -4.83 2.42
N GLY A 104 -2.62 -4.71 2.70
CA GLY A 104 -1.59 -4.59 1.69
C GLY A 104 -1.21 -5.92 1.06
N HIS A 105 -0.61 -5.86 -0.11
CA HIS A 105 -0.07 -6.99 -0.87
C HIS A 105 1.45 -6.84 -1.07
N LEU A 106 2.06 -7.74 -1.84
CA LEU A 106 3.49 -7.67 -2.16
C LEU A 106 3.85 -6.45 -3.03
N PHE A 107 2.87 -5.91 -3.80
CA PHE A 107 3.02 -4.65 -4.52
C PHE A 107 3.44 -3.51 -3.57
N GLU A 108 2.69 -3.31 -2.49
CA GLU A 108 2.96 -2.24 -1.52
C GLU A 108 4.21 -2.53 -0.67
N ALA A 109 4.44 -3.81 -0.34
CA ALA A 109 5.65 -4.22 0.36
C ALA A 109 6.93 -3.96 -0.46
N SER A 110 6.88 -4.20 -1.77
CA SER A 110 7.98 -3.88 -2.68
C SER A 110 8.19 -2.37 -2.79
N LEU A 111 7.10 -1.60 -2.94
CA LEU A 111 7.20 -0.15 -3.09
C LEU A 111 7.77 0.53 -1.85
N ILE A 112 7.35 0.12 -0.64
CA ILE A 112 7.89 0.73 0.59
C ILE A 112 9.36 0.38 0.79
N LEU A 113 9.81 -0.83 0.43
CA LEU A 113 11.23 -1.18 0.45
C LEU A 113 12.05 -0.33 -0.52
N LYS A 114 11.55 -0.13 -1.75
CA LYS A 114 12.19 0.77 -2.73
C LYS A 114 12.32 2.19 -2.21
N LEU A 115 11.27 2.71 -1.54
CA LEU A 115 11.32 4.03 -0.92
C LEU A 115 12.35 4.11 0.20
N MET A 116 12.49 3.07 1.01
CA MET A 116 13.54 3.01 2.04
C MET A 116 14.93 3.10 1.41
N ILE A 117 15.17 2.38 0.31
CA ILE A 117 16.45 2.46 -0.42
C ILE A 117 16.65 3.86 -1.02
N GLU A 118 15.62 4.45 -1.63
CA GLU A 118 15.66 5.84 -2.13
C GLU A 118 16.00 6.84 -1.01
N ARG A 119 15.50 6.61 0.21
CA ARG A 119 15.77 7.42 1.42
C ARG A 119 17.06 7.01 2.14
N LYS A 120 17.89 6.18 1.53
CA LYS A 120 19.20 5.72 2.05
C LYS A 120 19.12 5.00 3.40
N TYR A 121 18.06 4.22 3.62
CA TYR A 121 17.99 3.35 4.78
C TYR A 121 19.08 2.28 4.74
N LYS A 122 19.76 2.08 5.87
CA LYS A 122 20.68 0.97 6.09
C LYS A 122 19.93 -0.15 6.81
N ILE A 123 19.72 -1.25 6.13
CA ILE A 123 18.92 -2.38 6.60
C ILE A 123 19.78 -3.63 6.58
N LYS A 124 19.88 -4.35 7.71
CA LYS A 124 20.65 -5.61 7.76
C LYS A 124 19.81 -6.83 7.37
N ASN A 125 18.54 -6.87 7.81
CA ASN A 125 17.65 -8.01 7.57
C ASN A 125 16.26 -7.51 7.16
N VAL A 126 15.65 -8.18 6.17
CA VAL A 126 14.24 -8.04 5.80
C VAL A 126 13.52 -9.35 6.11
N ILE A 127 12.57 -9.32 7.04
CA ILE A 127 11.58 -10.38 7.18
C ILE A 127 10.40 -10.03 6.27
N LEU A 128 10.07 -10.91 5.34
CA LEU A 128 8.91 -10.78 4.45
C LEU A 128 7.87 -11.82 4.80
N GLU A 129 6.70 -11.39 5.29
CA GLU A 129 5.53 -12.26 5.31
C GLU A 129 5.08 -12.47 3.86
N SER A 130 5.16 -13.72 3.40
CA SER A 130 4.96 -14.11 2.01
C SER A 130 4.27 -15.46 1.94
N ASP A 131 2.98 -15.47 2.16
CA ASP A 131 2.14 -16.66 2.03
C ASP A 131 0.96 -16.42 1.08
N LEU A 132 -0.19 -15.98 1.56
CA LEU A 132 -1.41 -15.84 0.76
C LEU A 132 -1.28 -14.86 -0.40
N ASN A 133 -0.41 -13.86 -0.26
CA ASN A 133 -0.15 -12.84 -1.29
C ASN A 133 0.68 -13.35 -2.48
N LEU A 134 1.24 -14.55 -2.40
CA LEU A 134 1.91 -15.17 -3.55
C LEU A 134 0.94 -15.65 -4.63
N SER A 135 -0.37 -15.67 -4.34
CA SER A 135 -1.41 -16.10 -5.27
C SER A 135 -1.73 -15.09 -6.38
N ASN A 136 -1.27 -13.85 -6.28
CA ASN A 136 -1.50 -12.81 -7.30
C ASN A 136 -0.46 -11.70 -7.24
N ASP A 137 -0.35 -10.91 -8.34
CA ASP A 137 0.51 -9.74 -8.48
C ASP A 137 -0.29 -8.41 -8.42
N LYS A 138 -1.46 -8.42 -7.79
CA LYS A 138 -2.34 -7.24 -7.76
C LYS A 138 -1.91 -6.26 -6.68
N GLN A 139 -2.18 -4.98 -6.93
CA GLN A 139 -2.12 -3.94 -5.91
C GLN A 139 -3.35 -4.01 -4.99
N ALA A 140 -3.18 -3.59 -3.76
CA ALA A 140 -4.27 -3.35 -2.83
C ALA A 140 -4.71 -1.88 -2.96
N GLU A 141 -5.71 -1.59 -3.80
CA GLU A 141 -6.09 -0.21 -4.18
C GLU A 141 -6.20 0.76 -2.98
N GLY A 142 -6.77 0.28 -1.86
CA GLY A 142 -6.94 1.11 -0.66
C GLY A 142 -5.63 1.44 0.06
N ILE A 143 -4.57 0.65 -0.11
CA ILE A 143 -3.26 0.90 0.49
C ILE A 143 -2.34 1.58 -0.51
N SER A 144 -2.35 1.13 -1.76
CA SER A 144 -1.57 1.74 -2.85
C SER A 144 -1.92 3.21 -3.05
N ALA A 145 -3.19 3.59 -2.89
CA ALA A 145 -3.65 4.97 -2.96
C ALA A 145 -2.88 5.93 -2.02
N LYS A 146 -2.42 5.44 -0.86
CA LYS A 146 -1.67 6.26 0.11
C LYS A 146 -0.27 6.67 -0.37
N PHE A 147 0.26 6.07 -1.43
CA PHE A 147 1.49 6.50 -2.08
C PHE A 147 1.27 7.62 -3.10
N LEU A 148 0.04 7.78 -3.61
CA LEU A 148 -0.27 8.70 -4.71
C LEU A 148 -0.03 10.19 -4.40
N PRO A 149 -0.17 10.71 -3.17
CA PRO A 149 0.21 12.08 -2.87
C PRO A 149 1.66 12.41 -3.24
N TYR A 150 2.53 11.42 -3.25
CA TYR A 150 3.97 11.55 -3.47
C TYR A 150 4.41 11.24 -4.92
N ILE A 151 3.49 10.92 -5.83
CA ILE A 151 3.79 10.42 -7.17
C ILE A 151 4.61 11.40 -8.03
N HIS A 152 4.46 12.70 -7.80
CA HIS A 152 5.24 13.74 -8.47
C HIS A 152 6.58 14.04 -7.76
N CYS A 153 6.79 13.51 -6.55
CA CYS A 153 7.95 13.81 -5.71
C CYS A 153 8.90 12.62 -5.56
N SER A 154 8.60 11.47 -6.18
CA SER A 154 9.43 10.26 -6.15
C SER A 154 9.37 9.53 -7.48
N GLU A 155 10.54 9.41 -8.13
CA GLU A 155 10.67 8.59 -9.36
C GLU A 155 10.42 7.11 -9.08
N THR A 156 10.70 6.65 -7.87
CA THR A 156 10.39 5.29 -7.42
C THR A 156 8.90 5.01 -7.47
N ILE A 157 8.08 5.88 -6.87
CA ILE A 157 6.62 5.76 -6.88
C ILE A 157 6.10 5.85 -8.32
N LYS A 158 6.51 6.86 -9.06
CA LYS A 158 6.11 7.06 -10.47
C LYS A 158 6.37 5.81 -11.31
N LYS A 159 7.60 5.26 -11.27
CA LYS A 159 7.97 4.05 -12.00
C LYS A 159 7.17 2.83 -11.56
N HIS A 160 6.92 2.68 -10.26
CA HIS A 160 6.17 1.54 -9.73
C HIS A 160 4.73 1.51 -10.22
N PHE A 161 4.08 2.70 -10.34
CA PHE A 161 2.72 2.84 -10.85
C PHE A 161 2.63 2.95 -12.38
N SER A 162 3.74 3.12 -13.10
CA SER A 162 3.73 3.43 -14.54
C SER A 162 3.04 2.39 -15.43
N ASN A 163 2.95 1.14 -14.97
CA ASN A 163 2.30 0.04 -15.68
C ASN A 163 0.83 -0.17 -15.25
N GLU A 164 0.33 0.62 -14.31
CA GLU A 164 -1.06 0.52 -13.86
C GLU A 164 -2.01 1.19 -14.87
N GLU A 165 -3.15 0.58 -15.10
CA GLU A 165 -4.14 0.99 -16.13
C GLU A 165 -4.49 2.49 -16.05
N ASN A 166 -4.66 3.02 -14.85
CA ASN A 166 -5.07 4.41 -14.61
C ASN A 166 -3.90 5.38 -14.40
N PHE A 167 -2.65 4.96 -14.62
CA PHE A 167 -1.47 5.77 -14.34
C PHE A 167 -1.52 7.16 -15.00
N LYS A 168 -1.88 7.24 -16.29
CA LYS A 168 -1.93 8.52 -17.01
C LYS A 168 -2.90 9.51 -16.36
N ALA A 169 -4.08 9.06 -15.95
CA ALA A 169 -5.06 9.92 -15.29
C ALA A 169 -4.58 10.34 -13.90
N LEU A 170 -4.04 9.42 -13.09
CA LEU A 170 -3.51 9.70 -11.76
C LEU A 170 -2.32 10.67 -11.79
N TYR A 171 -1.52 10.64 -12.85
CA TYR A 171 -0.32 11.44 -12.98
C TYR A 171 -0.55 12.79 -13.66
N TYR A 172 -1.33 12.83 -14.76
CA TYR A 172 -1.46 14.03 -15.61
C TYR A 172 -2.69 14.87 -15.35
N ILE A 173 -3.78 14.30 -14.78
CA ILE A 173 -4.98 15.08 -14.50
C ILE A 173 -4.90 15.64 -13.08
N PRO A 174 -4.81 16.98 -12.91
CA PRO A 174 -4.71 17.60 -11.60
C PRO A 174 -5.88 17.20 -10.70
N PHE A 175 -5.56 16.93 -9.43
CA PHE A 175 -6.50 16.58 -8.38
C PHE A 175 -7.27 15.25 -8.58
N TYR A 176 -7.17 14.60 -9.74
CA TYR A 176 -7.89 13.35 -10.03
C TYR A 176 -7.57 12.24 -9.04
N ARG A 177 -6.28 12.07 -8.65
CA ARG A 177 -5.87 11.05 -7.69
C ARG A 177 -6.53 11.21 -6.33
N TYR A 178 -6.81 12.42 -5.88
CA TYR A 178 -7.48 12.73 -4.62
C TYR A 178 -8.98 12.46 -4.69
N ILE A 179 -9.64 12.85 -5.78
CA ILE A 179 -11.08 12.58 -6.00
C ILE A 179 -11.33 11.09 -6.10
N ARG A 180 -10.57 10.38 -6.94
CA ARG A 180 -10.72 8.93 -7.13
C ARG A 180 -10.51 8.14 -5.84
N ASN A 181 -9.61 8.59 -4.97
CA ASN A 181 -9.23 7.90 -3.75
C ASN A 181 -9.64 8.70 -2.49
N ASP A 182 -10.73 9.43 -2.54
CA ASP A 182 -11.20 10.33 -1.48
C ASP A 182 -11.28 9.64 -0.11
N THR A 183 -11.76 8.39 -0.06
CA THR A 183 -11.87 7.62 1.19
C THR A 183 -10.51 7.36 1.88
N LYS A 184 -9.38 7.48 1.18
CA LYS A 184 -8.02 7.17 1.66
C LYS A 184 -7.10 8.38 1.75
N ILE A 185 -7.21 9.31 0.80
CA ILE A 185 -6.33 10.48 0.69
C ILE A 185 -7.09 11.79 0.41
N GLY A 186 -8.43 11.76 0.53
CA GLY A 186 -9.28 12.93 0.29
C GLY A 186 -9.35 13.90 1.48
N PHE A 187 -10.42 14.71 1.49
CA PHE A 187 -10.60 15.82 2.43
C PHE A 187 -10.51 15.36 3.90
N ARG A 188 -11.17 14.26 4.26
CA ARG A 188 -11.17 13.75 5.63
C ARG A 188 -9.75 13.44 6.13
N GLU A 189 -8.93 12.80 5.30
CA GLU A 189 -7.56 12.45 5.68
C GLU A 189 -6.67 13.69 5.71
N MET A 190 -6.79 14.58 4.72
CA MET A 190 -6.11 15.88 4.70
C MET A 190 -6.41 16.68 5.98
N TYR A 191 -7.68 16.77 6.39
CA TYR A 191 -8.09 17.45 7.62
C TYR A 191 -7.44 16.87 8.87
N LYS A 192 -7.37 15.52 8.97
CA LYS A 192 -6.71 14.84 10.09
C LYS A 192 -5.20 15.11 10.14
N ILE A 193 -4.55 15.20 8.98
CA ILE A 193 -3.13 15.55 8.91
C ILE A 193 -2.92 16.98 9.44
N VAL A 194 -3.75 17.93 9.00
CA VAL A 194 -3.68 19.33 9.47
C VAL A 194 -3.92 19.44 10.98
N LYS A 195 -4.79 18.58 11.53
CA LYS A 195 -5.05 18.49 12.99
C LYS A 195 -4.01 17.67 13.74
N GLU A 196 -2.99 17.15 13.07
CA GLU A 196 -1.96 16.28 13.66
C GLU A 196 -2.52 15.09 14.44
N GLU A 197 -3.68 14.58 14.03
CA GLU A 197 -4.29 13.39 14.65
C GLU A 197 -3.35 12.19 14.53
N LYS A 198 -2.96 11.60 15.65
CA LYS A 198 -2.13 10.40 15.70
C LYS A 198 -2.91 9.16 15.28
N THR A 199 -2.22 8.16 14.74
CA THR A 199 -2.79 6.85 14.43
C THR A 199 -2.10 5.75 15.21
N ASN A 200 -2.83 4.65 15.48
CA ASN A 200 -2.26 3.49 16.15
C ASN A 200 -1.30 2.68 15.26
N SER A 201 -1.23 2.99 13.96
CA SER A 201 -0.39 2.25 13.00
C SER A 201 1.11 2.41 13.24
N LEU A 202 1.52 3.44 13.98
CA LEU A 202 2.92 3.73 14.33
C LEU A 202 3.28 3.31 15.75
N HIS A 203 2.31 2.93 16.58
CA HIS A 203 2.56 2.49 17.93
C HIS A 203 3.31 1.14 17.96
N ASN A 204 3.89 0.79 19.08
CA ASN A 204 4.60 -0.48 19.31
C ASN A 204 5.63 -0.82 18.21
N LEU A 205 6.38 0.18 17.73
CA LEU A 205 7.32 0.03 16.61
C LEU A 205 6.65 -0.56 15.35
N GLY A 206 5.43 -0.12 15.08
CA GLY A 206 4.63 -0.54 13.91
C GLY A 206 3.89 -1.88 14.05
N TYR A 207 4.05 -2.60 15.15
CA TYR A 207 3.25 -3.80 15.46
C TYR A 207 1.85 -3.41 15.94
N TYR A 208 0.82 -4.06 15.42
CA TYR A 208 -0.57 -3.84 15.84
C TYR A 208 -1.12 -5.08 16.55
N PRO A 209 -1.21 -5.08 17.90
CA PRO A 209 -1.74 -6.19 18.66
C PRO A 209 -3.24 -6.37 18.42
N LEU A 210 -3.68 -7.60 18.21
CA LEU A 210 -5.09 -7.96 18.19
C LEU A 210 -5.51 -8.54 19.54
N GLY A 211 -6.77 -8.28 19.93
CA GLY A 211 -7.31 -8.78 21.18
C GLY A 211 -7.47 -10.29 21.21
N GLU A 212 -7.47 -10.87 22.41
CA GLU A 212 -7.57 -12.30 22.65
C GLU A 212 -8.96 -12.89 22.31
N LYS A 213 -10.01 -12.08 22.40
CA LYS A 213 -11.37 -12.55 22.05
C LYS A 213 -11.53 -12.58 20.53
N PRO A 214 -11.91 -13.72 19.94
CA PRO A 214 -12.21 -13.81 18.53
C PRO A 214 -13.26 -12.77 18.12
N LYS A 215 -12.92 -11.94 17.14
CA LYS A 215 -13.82 -10.90 16.60
C LYS A 215 -14.57 -11.35 15.35
N ALA A 216 -14.06 -12.38 14.69
CA ALA A 216 -14.58 -12.90 13.43
C ALA A 216 -14.72 -14.42 13.50
N ASN A 217 -15.33 -14.99 12.47
CA ASN A 217 -15.45 -16.43 12.33
C ASN A 217 -14.06 -17.09 12.30
N MET A 218 -13.86 -18.08 13.18
CA MET A 218 -12.63 -18.88 13.27
C MET A 218 -12.59 -19.96 12.17
N LYS A 219 -13.07 -19.64 10.97
CA LYS A 219 -13.00 -20.49 9.77
C LYS A 219 -12.44 -19.68 8.60
N ASN A 220 -11.62 -20.33 7.80
CA ASN A 220 -11.15 -19.77 6.54
C ASN A 220 -10.98 -20.90 5.53
N ASN A 221 -11.16 -20.59 4.26
CA ASN A 221 -10.98 -21.54 3.17
C ASN A 221 -10.01 -20.96 2.13
N ILE A 222 -8.84 -21.56 2.04
CA ILE A 222 -7.78 -21.21 1.10
C ILE A 222 -7.54 -22.31 0.04
N ALA A 223 -8.42 -23.33 -0.02
CA ALA A 223 -8.25 -24.48 -0.92
C ALA A 223 -8.13 -24.11 -2.40
N ASN A 224 -8.79 -23.02 -2.81
CA ASN A 224 -8.77 -22.54 -4.20
C ASN A 224 -7.58 -21.65 -4.53
N LEU A 225 -6.74 -21.32 -3.54
CA LEU A 225 -5.55 -20.52 -3.79
C LEU A 225 -4.46 -21.39 -4.44
N ASN A 226 -3.77 -20.78 -5.39
CA ASN A 226 -2.56 -21.33 -5.98
C ASN A 226 -1.52 -20.23 -6.04
N PRO A 227 -0.29 -20.48 -5.59
CA PRO A 227 0.78 -19.51 -5.75
C PRO A 227 1.11 -19.35 -7.22
N LEU A 228 1.46 -18.14 -7.64
CA LEU A 228 2.05 -17.92 -8.95
C LEU A 228 3.40 -18.63 -8.99
N ALA A 229 3.74 -19.23 -10.13
CA ALA A 229 5.06 -19.85 -10.32
C ALA A 229 6.22 -18.85 -10.06
N LYS A 230 5.95 -17.57 -10.31
CA LYS A 230 6.87 -16.47 -10.07
C LYS A 230 6.09 -15.19 -9.80
N ASN A 231 5.94 -14.81 -8.54
CA ASN A 231 5.31 -13.55 -8.17
C ASN A 231 6.29 -12.40 -8.43
N LYS A 232 5.87 -11.41 -9.23
CA LYS A 232 6.70 -10.29 -9.67
C LYS A 232 7.29 -9.49 -8.50
N TYR A 233 6.48 -9.18 -7.50
CA TYR A 233 6.89 -8.31 -6.40
C TYR A 233 7.70 -9.04 -5.33
N TYR A 234 7.45 -10.34 -5.14
CA TYR A 234 8.33 -11.20 -4.34
C TYR A 234 9.75 -11.22 -4.92
N GLU A 235 9.87 -11.50 -6.22
CA GLU A 235 11.15 -11.52 -6.90
C GLU A 235 11.85 -10.16 -6.89
N GLU A 236 11.08 -9.09 -6.97
CA GLU A 236 11.61 -7.73 -6.91
C GLU A 236 12.18 -7.42 -5.53
N ILE A 237 11.47 -7.75 -4.43
CA ILE A 237 11.96 -7.60 -3.05
C ILE A 237 13.24 -8.43 -2.85
N LYS A 238 13.24 -9.69 -3.28
CA LYS A 238 14.39 -10.58 -3.22
C LYS A 238 15.62 -9.96 -3.93
N LYS A 239 15.44 -9.45 -5.15
CA LYS A 239 16.53 -8.77 -5.91
C LYS A 239 17.04 -7.52 -5.20
N ILE A 240 16.15 -6.70 -4.64
CA ILE A 240 16.54 -5.49 -3.90
C ILE A 240 17.41 -5.89 -2.70
N CYS A 241 17.00 -6.93 -1.95
CA CYS A 241 17.77 -7.42 -0.82
C CYS A 241 19.16 -7.90 -1.23
N VAL A 242 19.27 -8.70 -2.28
CA VAL A 242 20.56 -9.20 -2.81
C VAL A 242 21.45 -8.04 -3.24
N TYR A 243 20.91 -7.10 -4.03
CA TYR A 243 21.69 -5.98 -4.55
C TYR A 243 22.23 -5.05 -3.46
N ASN A 244 21.51 -4.91 -2.35
CA ASN A 244 21.89 -4.03 -1.24
C ASN A 244 22.55 -4.79 -0.07
N ASN A 245 22.95 -6.06 -0.24
CA ASN A 245 23.54 -6.91 0.81
C ASN A 245 22.67 -7.05 2.06
N ILE A 246 21.35 -7.09 1.88
CA ILE A 246 20.36 -7.28 2.95
C ILE A 246 20.03 -8.76 3.05
N LYS A 247 20.10 -9.34 4.26
CA LYS A 247 19.64 -10.72 4.49
C LYS A 247 18.14 -10.80 4.29
N PHE A 248 17.70 -11.61 3.33
CA PHE A 248 16.29 -11.83 3.01
C PHE A 248 15.76 -13.06 3.75
N ILE A 249 14.67 -12.88 4.53
CA ILE A 249 14.06 -13.93 5.37
C ILE A 249 12.56 -13.98 5.04
N PRO A 250 12.17 -14.69 3.95
CA PRO A 250 10.76 -14.88 3.62
C PRO A 250 10.13 -15.94 4.50
N ILE A 251 8.95 -15.66 5.05
CA ILE A 251 8.26 -16.49 6.05
C ILE A 251 6.80 -16.69 5.68
N MET A 252 6.34 -17.93 5.73
CA MET A 252 4.91 -18.28 5.81
C MET A 252 4.51 -18.33 7.27
N THR A 253 3.45 -17.60 7.64
CA THR A 253 3.00 -17.47 9.02
C THR A 253 1.85 -18.45 9.34
N PRO A 254 1.65 -18.83 10.62
CA PRO A 254 0.62 -19.78 11.02
C PRO A 254 -0.81 -19.35 10.69
N MET A 255 -1.69 -20.34 10.57
CA MET A 255 -3.15 -20.17 10.50
C MET A 255 -3.82 -21.02 11.60
N CYS A 256 -5.08 -20.70 11.94
CA CYS A 256 -5.82 -21.43 12.94
C CYS A 256 -6.11 -22.89 12.51
N GLU A 257 -6.39 -23.77 13.46
CA GLU A 257 -6.67 -25.19 13.22
C GLU A 257 -7.89 -25.47 12.32
N ASN A 258 -8.81 -24.53 12.19
CA ASN A 258 -10.05 -24.68 11.42
C ASN A 258 -9.93 -24.19 9.96
N VAL A 259 -8.74 -23.92 9.48
CA VAL A 259 -8.54 -23.53 8.08
C VAL A 259 -8.67 -24.72 7.16
N VAL A 260 -9.32 -24.53 6.02
CA VAL A 260 -9.46 -25.52 4.95
C VAL A 260 -8.51 -25.17 3.81
N GLY A 261 -7.78 -26.17 3.28
CA GLY A 261 -6.90 -25.98 2.13
C GLY A 261 -5.44 -25.69 2.49
N MET A 262 -4.96 -26.19 3.64
CA MET A 262 -3.58 -26.03 4.09
C MET A 262 -2.53 -26.57 3.11
N ASN A 263 -2.90 -27.48 2.21
CA ASN A 263 -2.05 -27.91 1.09
C ASN A 263 -1.58 -26.75 0.18
N TYR A 264 -2.16 -25.56 0.32
CA TYR A 264 -1.64 -24.34 -0.30
C TYR A 264 -0.20 -24.05 0.14
N PHE A 265 0.13 -24.24 1.41
CA PHE A 265 1.47 -24.02 1.94
C PHE A 265 2.50 -24.97 1.33
N ASP A 266 2.12 -26.22 1.07
CA ASP A 266 2.96 -27.17 0.34
C ASP A 266 3.23 -26.71 -1.09
N LYS A 267 2.19 -26.19 -1.78
CA LYS A 267 2.33 -25.61 -3.12
C LYS A 267 3.27 -24.42 -3.12
N VAL A 268 3.17 -23.53 -2.10
CA VAL A 268 4.07 -22.40 -1.92
C VAL A 268 5.50 -22.90 -1.71
N LYS A 269 5.70 -23.86 -0.82
CA LYS A 269 7.04 -24.42 -0.54
C LYS A 269 7.67 -25.09 -1.77
N LYS A 270 6.86 -25.70 -2.64
CA LYS A 270 7.31 -26.27 -3.92
C LYS A 270 7.73 -25.19 -4.91
N ALA A 271 6.97 -24.08 -5.00
CA ALA A 271 7.24 -22.97 -5.94
C ALA A 271 8.40 -22.07 -5.45
N TYR A 272 8.53 -21.89 -4.15
CA TYR A 272 9.51 -21.02 -3.48
C TYR A 272 10.22 -21.77 -2.35
N PRO A 273 11.17 -22.69 -2.66
CA PRO A 273 11.80 -23.56 -1.67
C PRO A 273 12.58 -22.83 -0.58
N GLU A 274 12.98 -21.57 -0.81
CA GLU A 274 13.66 -20.74 0.15
C GLU A 274 12.77 -20.17 1.26
N ILE A 275 11.44 -20.19 1.10
CA ILE A 275 10.52 -19.64 2.10
C ILE A 275 10.50 -20.56 3.34
N HIS A 276 10.66 -19.96 4.50
CA HIS A 276 10.59 -20.66 5.78
C HIS A 276 9.12 -20.88 6.18
N ASN A 277 8.73 -22.16 6.30
CA ASN A 277 7.35 -22.54 6.62
C ASN A 277 7.17 -22.67 8.14
N TYR A 278 6.32 -21.83 8.71
CA TYR A 278 5.96 -21.82 10.13
C TYR A 278 4.49 -22.17 10.38
N GLU A 279 3.79 -22.73 9.39
CA GLU A 279 2.33 -22.98 9.46
C GLU A 279 1.90 -23.77 10.70
N ASN A 280 2.75 -24.68 11.21
CA ASN A 280 2.46 -25.55 12.34
C ASN A 280 3.04 -25.05 13.67
N THR A 281 3.58 -23.83 13.74
CA THR A 281 4.22 -23.32 14.96
C THR A 281 3.19 -22.90 16.02
N VAL A 282 2.07 -22.32 15.60
CA VAL A 282 0.97 -21.89 16.45
C VAL A 282 -0.33 -22.19 15.69
N ILE A 283 -1.09 -23.19 16.16
CA ILE A 283 -2.31 -23.65 15.46
C ILE A 283 -3.59 -23.51 16.28
N GLU A 284 -3.50 -23.59 17.62
CA GLU A 284 -4.66 -23.59 18.48
C GLU A 284 -5.47 -22.27 18.39
N ASN A 285 -6.78 -22.38 18.30
CA ASN A 285 -7.70 -21.23 18.16
C ASN A 285 -7.52 -20.16 19.24
N LYS A 286 -7.08 -20.52 20.45
CA LYS A 286 -6.82 -19.56 21.54
C LYS A 286 -5.75 -18.50 21.18
N TYR A 287 -4.88 -18.78 20.24
CA TYR A 287 -3.82 -17.88 19.76
C TYR A 287 -4.24 -16.96 18.61
N PHE A 288 -5.50 -17.03 18.20
CA PHE A 288 -5.99 -16.25 17.06
C PHE A 288 -7.16 -15.33 17.46
N SER A 289 -7.18 -14.15 16.85
CA SER A 289 -8.32 -13.23 16.91
C SER A 289 -9.33 -13.52 15.79
N SER A 290 -8.86 -14.03 14.66
CA SER A 290 -9.63 -14.62 13.56
C SER A 290 -8.74 -15.63 12.84
N CYS A 291 -9.33 -16.54 12.08
CA CYS A 291 -8.54 -17.52 11.33
C CYS A 291 -7.64 -16.80 10.30
N GLY A 292 -6.34 -16.89 10.48
CA GLY A 292 -5.34 -16.17 9.70
C GLY A 292 -4.73 -14.93 10.38
N HIS A 293 -5.29 -14.48 11.53
CA HIS A 293 -4.70 -13.37 12.30
C HIS A 293 -4.52 -13.77 13.76
N MET A 294 -3.27 -13.90 14.18
CA MET A 294 -2.93 -14.17 15.57
C MET A 294 -3.34 -13.01 16.49
N ASN A 295 -3.78 -13.33 17.71
CA ASN A 295 -3.87 -12.35 18.78
C ASN A 295 -2.47 -12.05 19.37
N ASP A 296 -2.38 -11.14 20.34
CA ASP A 296 -1.08 -10.74 20.92
C ASP A 296 -0.34 -11.92 21.55
N MET A 297 -1.05 -12.85 22.20
CA MET A 297 -0.44 -14.05 22.80
C MET A 297 0.17 -14.96 21.72
N GLY A 298 -0.57 -15.24 20.65
CA GLY A 298 -0.07 -16.06 19.53
C GLY A 298 1.10 -15.39 18.81
N ALA A 299 1.01 -14.08 18.57
CA ALA A 299 2.07 -13.31 17.95
C ALA A 299 3.38 -13.35 18.75
N ARG A 300 3.31 -13.30 20.10
CA ARG A 300 4.50 -13.43 20.98
C ARG A 300 5.13 -14.82 20.90
N VAL A 301 4.32 -15.88 20.96
CA VAL A 301 4.83 -17.26 20.81
C VAL A 301 5.51 -17.43 19.46
N PHE A 302 4.88 -16.99 18.40
CA PHE A 302 5.41 -17.04 17.05
C PHE A 302 6.70 -16.22 16.89
N THR A 303 6.70 -14.97 17.38
CA THR A 303 7.88 -14.09 17.31
C THR A 303 9.07 -14.68 18.08
N ALA A 304 8.83 -15.28 19.25
CA ALA A 304 9.88 -15.95 20.02
C ALA A 304 10.54 -17.08 19.22
N ARG A 305 9.75 -17.84 18.46
CA ARG A 305 10.26 -18.90 17.59
C ARG A 305 11.11 -18.32 16.45
N VAL A 306 10.66 -17.29 15.76
CA VAL A 306 11.41 -16.61 14.69
C VAL A 306 12.73 -16.04 15.23
N LEU A 307 12.70 -15.40 16.40
CA LEU A 307 13.91 -14.89 17.06
C LEU A 307 14.91 -16.00 17.36
N LYS A 308 14.43 -17.15 17.87
CA LYS A 308 15.27 -18.30 18.15
C LYS A 308 15.96 -18.82 16.90
N ASP A 309 15.24 -18.91 15.78
CA ASP A 309 15.73 -19.56 14.56
C ASP A 309 16.70 -18.68 13.75
N PHE A 310 16.53 -17.33 13.80
CA PHE A 310 17.32 -16.42 12.96
C PHE A 310 18.26 -15.48 13.72
N PHE A 311 18.01 -15.22 15.01
CA PHE A 311 18.65 -14.14 15.75
C PHE A 311 19.19 -14.58 17.13
N ASN A 312 19.12 -15.86 17.47
CA ASN A 312 19.88 -16.38 18.61
C ASN A 312 21.34 -16.57 18.18
N LYS A 313 22.19 -15.68 18.69
CA LYS A 313 23.62 -15.91 18.79
C LYS A 313 23.94 -16.46 20.18
#